data_d8446c7477dd95a25d1db902a89fd0c1
#
_entry.id   d8446c7477dd95a25d1db902a89fd0c1
#
_cell.length_a   1.000
_cell.length_b   1.000
_cell.length_c   1.000
_cell.angle_alpha   90.00
_cell.angle_beta   90.00
_cell.angle_gamma   90.00
#
_symmetry.space_group_name_H-M   'P 1'
#
loop_
_entity.id
_entity.type
_entity.pdbx_description
1 polymer ?
#
loop_
_entity_poly.entity_id
_entity_poly.type
_entity_poly.pdbx_seq_one_letter_code
_entity_poly.pdbx_strand_id
1 'polypeptide(L)'
;MTKIGEMPYLNSEIFYLNKNSEFNYMKLPPKKMGEAISKKNIDAGPISLIDYINIENLIPLENYCVSTKKSANSVFLFSQKKLEYIRNVNITDETSTSVVLLKVLNKFFWKNEGLCCKVENKEDESNLIIGDNALKIFNSNNNYNYVYDLGYEWHKFTGLPFVFALWAFRDLNNNELNDLKKSINLGLNNYQFSLKTIIKNNNRSYLSNLKINDYINGFNYRVENNEEKAIKIFKEMYNELEL
;
A
#
# COMPACT_ATOMS: atom_id res chain seq x y z
N MET A 1 21.74 16.49 -3.05
CA MET A 1 21.38 15.23 -3.73
C MET A 1 19.95 14.91 -3.33
N THR A 2 19.06 14.80 -4.28
CA THR A 2 17.62 14.57 -4.09
C THR A 2 17.37 13.21 -3.45
N LYS A 3 16.55 13.17 -2.43
CA LYS A 3 16.27 11.95 -1.64
C LYS A 3 14.90 11.40 -1.99
N ILE A 4 14.87 10.19 -2.51
CA ILE A 4 13.64 9.51 -2.94
C ILE A 4 13.32 8.37 -1.99
N GLY A 5 12.10 8.35 -1.50
CA GLY A 5 11.60 7.22 -0.73
C GLY A 5 11.39 5.99 -1.62
N GLU A 6 11.93 4.85 -1.19
CA GLU A 6 11.76 3.56 -1.87
C GLU A 6 10.91 2.63 -1.01
N MET A 7 9.73 2.28 -1.51
CA MET A 7 8.85 1.31 -0.84
C MET A 7 9.41 -0.11 -1.03
N PRO A 8 9.75 -0.84 0.06
CA PRO A 8 10.45 -2.12 -0.04
C PRO A 8 9.52 -3.31 -0.28
N TYR A 9 8.41 -3.12 -0.99
CA TYR A 9 7.41 -4.16 -1.26
C TYR A 9 7.35 -4.52 -2.75
N LEU A 10 7.04 -5.79 -3.02
CA LEU A 10 6.99 -6.36 -4.36
C LEU A 10 6.09 -5.55 -5.32
N ASN A 11 4.93 -5.07 -4.85
CA ASN A 11 4.01 -4.25 -5.66
C ASN A 11 4.58 -2.89 -6.09
N SER A 12 5.67 -2.45 -5.48
CA SER A 12 6.27 -1.14 -5.77
C SER A 12 7.59 -1.24 -6.54
N GLU A 13 8.15 -2.45 -6.73
CA GLU A 13 9.45 -2.64 -7.41
C GLU A 13 9.48 -2.07 -8.82
N ILE A 14 8.34 -2.05 -9.53
CA ILE A 14 8.23 -1.55 -10.89
C ILE A 14 8.67 -0.08 -11.02
N PHE A 15 8.50 0.73 -9.97
CA PHE A 15 8.89 2.14 -9.96
C PHE A 15 10.41 2.34 -9.88
N TYR A 16 11.15 1.32 -9.44
CA TYR A 16 12.56 1.43 -9.08
C TYR A 16 13.51 0.63 -9.99
N LEU A 17 12.99 0.06 -11.08
CA LEU A 17 13.82 -0.71 -12.03
C LEU A 17 14.81 0.15 -12.80
N ASN A 18 14.50 1.44 -12.98
CA ASN A 18 15.32 2.40 -13.75
C ASN A 18 15.70 3.61 -12.89
N LYS A 19 16.32 3.33 -11.73
CA LYS A 19 16.75 4.38 -10.81
C LYS A 19 17.73 5.36 -11.47
N ASN A 20 17.50 6.65 -11.26
CA ASN A 20 18.48 7.67 -11.60
C ASN A 20 19.62 7.64 -10.57
N SER A 21 20.87 7.50 -11.03
CA SER A 21 22.06 7.43 -10.18
C SER A 21 22.35 8.73 -9.41
N GLU A 22 21.78 9.85 -9.84
CA GLU A 22 21.91 11.15 -9.17
C GLU A 22 20.97 11.32 -7.98
N PHE A 23 20.06 10.37 -7.76
CA PHE A 23 19.16 10.37 -6.61
C PHE A 23 19.62 9.41 -5.52
N ASN A 24 19.39 9.80 -4.29
CA ASN A 24 19.58 8.94 -3.13
C ASN A 24 18.27 8.23 -2.75
N TYR A 25 18.19 6.91 -2.90
CA TYR A 25 17.02 6.11 -2.58
C TYR A 25 17.08 5.55 -1.18
N MET A 26 16.06 5.86 -0.37
CA MET A 26 15.94 5.43 1.02
C MET A 26 14.80 4.41 1.16
N LYS A 27 15.10 3.17 1.53
CA LYS A 27 14.10 2.12 1.77
C LYS A 27 13.32 2.40 3.04
N LEU A 28 12.03 2.66 2.90
CA LEU A 28 11.14 3.04 4.01
C LEU A 28 9.79 2.33 3.87
N PRO A 29 9.29 1.65 4.92
CA PRO A 29 7.91 1.16 4.94
C PRO A 29 6.92 2.34 4.99
N PRO A 30 5.61 2.12 4.71
CA PRO A 30 4.63 3.20 4.50
C PRO A 30 4.61 4.26 5.60
N LYS A 31 4.50 3.86 6.86
CA LYS A 31 4.45 4.81 7.99
C LYS A 31 5.75 5.64 8.10
N LYS A 32 6.90 4.99 7.94
CA LYS A 32 8.20 5.69 7.94
C LYS A 32 8.37 6.61 6.73
N MET A 33 7.75 6.28 5.61
CA MET A 33 7.71 7.12 4.41
C MET A 33 6.96 8.43 4.71
N GLY A 34 5.76 8.36 5.32
CA GLY A 34 5.00 9.52 5.74
C GLY A 34 5.76 10.39 6.77
N GLU A 35 6.37 9.78 7.79
CA GLU A 35 7.21 10.49 8.75
C GLU A 35 8.41 11.19 8.07
N ALA A 36 9.07 10.52 7.12
CA ALA A 36 10.25 11.03 6.46
C ALA A 36 9.94 12.25 5.57
N ILE A 37 8.86 12.21 4.77
CA ILE A 37 8.48 13.35 3.94
C ILE A 37 7.95 14.52 4.78
N SER A 38 7.24 14.26 5.87
CA SER A 38 6.79 15.27 6.81
C SER A 38 7.97 16.02 7.45
N LYS A 39 9.02 15.30 7.82
CA LYS A 39 10.26 15.84 8.42
C LYS A 39 11.27 16.35 7.38
N LYS A 40 10.94 16.36 6.09
CA LYS A 40 11.84 16.74 4.97
C LYS A 40 13.12 15.88 4.89
N ASN A 41 13.04 14.64 5.34
CA ASN A 41 14.13 13.67 5.22
C ASN A 41 14.19 13.01 3.84
N ILE A 42 13.07 13.04 3.10
CA ILE A 42 12.95 12.70 1.68
C ILE A 42 12.20 13.82 0.95
N ASP A 43 12.44 13.95 -0.35
CA ASP A 43 11.86 14.99 -1.21
C ASP A 43 10.64 14.46 -1.99
N ALA A 44 10.63 13.18 -2.33
CA ALA A 44 9.51 12.50 -3.01
C ALA A 44 9.44 11.01 -2.67
N GLY A 45 8.28 10.39 -2.89
CA GLY A 45 8.07 8.96 -2.73
C GLY A 45 6.60 8.54 -2.84
N PRO A 46 6.29 7.24 -2.78
CA PRO A 46 4.92 6.73 -2.68
C PRO A 46 4.43 6.88 -1.24
N ILE A 47 3.65 7.91 -1.01
CA ILE A 47 3.11 8.27 0.31
C ILE A 47 1.80 7.54 0.53
N SER A 48 1.61 6.95 1.70
CA SER A 48 0.35 6.28 2.05
C SER A 48 -0.83 7.25 1.89
N LEU A 49 -1.99 6.77 1.43
CA LEU A 49 -3.12 7.64 1.13
C LEU A 49 -3.54 8.50 2.34
N ILE A 50 -3.53 7.92 3.54
CA ILE A 50 -3.87 8.67 4.76
C ILE A 50 -2.81 9.73 5.09
N ASP A 51 -1.54 9.41 4.94
CA ASP A 51 -0.48 10.40 5.16
C ASP A 51 -0.54 11.51 4.11
N TYR A 52 -0.85 11.17 2.83
CA TYR A 52 -1.06 12.15 1.77
C TYR A 52 -2.22 13.11 2.09
N ILE A 53 -3.32 12.59 2.65
CA ILE A 53 -4.49 13.42 3.05
C ILE A 53 -4.15 14.36 4.20
N ASN A 54 -3.34 13.91 5.16
CA ASN A 54 -3.10 14.61 6.42
C ASN A 54 -1.86 15.51 6.42
N ILE A 55 -0.89 15.27 5.53
CA ILE A 55 0.33 16.07 5.44
C ILE A 55 0.12 17.25 4.50
N GLU A 56 0.22 18.45 5.02
CA GLU A 56 0.05 19.67 4.24
C GLU A 56 1.19 19.88 3.21
N ASN A 57 0.86 20.57 2.13
CA ASN A 57 1.80 21.01 1.09
C ASN A 57 2.50 19.85 0.35
N LEU A 58 1.90 18.67 0.30
CA LEU A 58 2.31 17.61 -0.63
C LEU A 58 1.69 17.83 -2.01
N ILE A 59 2.52 17.76 -3.02
CA ILE A 59 2.12 17.91 -4.43
C ILE A 59 2.09 16.51 -5.05
N PRO A 60 0.99 16.11 -5.71
CA PRO A 60 0.96 14.81 -6.38
C PRO A 60 1.96 14.77 -7.53
N LEU A 61 2.73 13.69 -7.62
CA LEU A 61 3.63 13.44 -8.75
C LEU A 61 2.83 12.80 -9.89
N GLU A 62 2.23 13.65 -10.74
CA GLU A 62 1.30 13.21 -11.77
C GLU A 62 0.17 12.33 -11.19
N ASN A 63 -0.16 11.23 -11.88
CA ASN A 63 -1.18 10.28 -11.48
C ASN A 63 -0.60 8.94 -11.00
N TYR A 64 0.66 8.90 -10.54
CA TYR A 64 1.24 7.62 -10.09
C TYR A 64 0.67 7.20 -8.74
N CYS A 65 0.27 5.93 -8.65
CA CYS A 65 -0.29 5.35 -7.43
C CYS A 65 0.09 3.87 -7.26
N VAL A 66 -0.26 3.33 -6.12
CA VAL A 66 -0.36 1.89 -5.88
C VAL A 66 -1.82 1.61 -5.53
N SER A 67 -2.57 1.08 -6.48
CA SER A 67 -3.99 0.76 -6.36
C SER A 67 -4.25 -0.70 -6.69
N THR A 68 -5.21 -1.34 -6.03
CA THR A 68 -5.65 -2.70 -6.39
C THR A 68 -6.73 -2.64 -7.45
N LYS A 69 -6.79 -3.63 -8.32
CA LYS A 69 -7.95 -3.81 -9.21
C LYS A 69 -9.16 -4.35 -8.43
N LYS A 70 -8.93 -5.34 -7.58
CA LYS A 70 -9.92 -5.97 -6.71
C LYS A 70 -9.32 -6.32 -5.35
N SER A 71 -8.43 -7.32 -5.33
CA SER A 71 -7.78 -7.83 -4.11
C SER A 71 -6.40 -7.23 -3.95
N ALA A 72 -6.01 -6.96 -2.71
CA ALA A 72 -4.66 -6.51 -2.39
C ALA A 72 -3.66 -7.67 -2.42
N ASN A 73 -4.09 -8.87 -2.04
CA ASN A 73 -3.27 -10.08 -1.89
C ASN A 73 -2.04 -9.93 -1.00
N SER A 74 -1.94 -8.81 -0.30
CA SER A 74 -0.85 -8.46 0.62
C SER A 74 -1.26 -7.49 1.72
N VAL A 75 -2.57 -7.34 1.97
CA VAL A 75 -3.13 -6.56 3.08
C VAL A 75 -4.24 -7.39 3.68
N PHE A 76 -3.91 -8.18 4.69
CA PHE A 76 -4.83 -9.16 5.26
C PHE A 76 -5.09 -8.93 6.73
N LEU A 77 -6.34 -9.11 7.12
CA LEU A 77 -6.73 -9.43 8.49
C LEU A 77 -6.75 -10.95 8.60
N PHE A 78 -5.72 -11.49 9.24
CA PHE A 78 -5.64 -12.90 9.62
C PHE A 78 -6.31 -13.12 10.97
N SER A 79 -7.14 -14.16 11.12
CA SER A 79 -7.85 -14.41 12.38
C SER A 79 -8.10 -15.90 12.64
N GLN A 80 -8.15 -16.27 13.92
CA GLN A 80 -8.67 -17.57 14.38
C GLN A 80 -10.18 -17.57 14.50
N LYS A 81 -10.81 -16.39 14.52
CA LYS A 81 -12.25 -16.21 14.72
C LYS A 81 -12.92 -15.66 13.46
N LYS A 82 -14.20 -15.98 13.28
CA LYS A 82 -15.03 -15.30 12.28
C LYS A 82 -15.13 -13.82 12.59
N LEU A 83 -15.37 -13.01 11.55
CA LEU A 83 -15.37 -11.56 11.61
C LEU A 83 -16.24 -10.98 12.75
N GLU A 84 -17.43 -11.54 12.94
CA GLU A 84 -18.38 -11.11 13.97
C GLU A 84 -17.90 -11.36 15.41
N TYR A 85 -16.92 -12.26 15.59
CA TYR A 85 -16.36 -12.60 16.90
C TYR A 85 -15.00 -11.98 17.18
N ILE A 86 -14.42 -11.24 16.21
CA ILE A 86 -13.16 -10.54 16.41
C ILE A 86 -13.39 -9.37 17.37
N ARG A 87 -12.56 -9.26 18.42
CA ARG A 87 -12.61 -8.15 19.38
C ARG A 87 -11.34 -7.31 19.34
N ASN A 88 -10.19 -7.95 19.28
CA ASN A 88 -8.90 -7.24 19.20
C ASN A 88 -8.22 -7.62 17.90
N VAL A 89 -7.67 -6.62 17.24
CA VAL A 89 -6.80 -6.78 16.07
C VAL A 89 -5.46 -6.16 16.41
N ASN A 90 -4.43 -6.99 16.41
CA ASN A 90 -3.05 -6.54 16.51
C ASN A 90 -2.64 -5.89 15.19
N ILE A 91 -2.14 -4.66 15.26
CA ILE A 91 -1.69 -3.90 14.10
C ILE A 91 -0.18 -3.71 14.13
N THR A 92 0.46 -3.79 12.97
CA THR A 92 1.89 -3.54 12.83
C THR A 92 2.17 -2.04 12.74
N ASP A 93 3.37 -1.63 13.19
CA ASP A 93 3.85 -0.24 13.07
C ASP A 93 4.18 0.20 11.64
N GLU A 94 3.98 -0.66 10.63
CA GLU A 94 4.42 -0.40 9.27
C GLU A 94 3.41 0.37 8.43
N THR A 95 2.13 0.44 8.83
CA THR A 95 1.05 0.97 7.98
C THR A 95 0.21 2.05 8.64
N SER A 96 -0.15 3.06 7.86
CA SER A 96 -1.13 4.09 8.22
C SER A 96 -2.48 3.81 7.54
N THR A 97 -2.50 3.70 6.21
CA THR A 97 -3.73 3.55 5.41
C THR A 97 -4.49 2.25 5.71
N SER A 98 -3.81 1.11 5.89
CA SER A 98 -4.51 -0.17 6.09
C SER A 98 -5.23 -0.25 7.43
N VAL A 99 -4.72 0.42 8.46
CA VAL A 99 -5.42 0.54 9.76
C VAL A 99 -6.69 1.36 9.62
N VAL A 100 -6.63 2.47 8.89
CA VAL A 100 -7.82 3.30 8.63
C VAL A 100 -8.81 2.56 7.74
N LEU A 101 -8.35 1.83 6.72
CA LEU A 101 -9.21 1.00 5.88
C LEU A 101 -9.94 -0.06 6.73
N LEU A 102 -9.25 -0.73 7.65
CA LEU A 102 -9.88 -1.68 8.58
C LEU A 102 -10.99 -1.02 9.40
N LYS A 103 -10.74 0.18 9.94
CA LYS A 103 -11.75 0.95 10.70
C LYS A 103 -12.92 1.37 9.83
N VAL A 104 -12.68 1.83 8.59
CA VAL A 104 -13.72 2.18 7.61
C VAL A 104 -14.57 0.96 7.28
N LEU A 105 -13.94 -0.17 6.93
CA LEU A 105 -14.66 -1.41 6.65
C LEU A 105 -15.51 -1.84 7.83
N ASN A 106 -14.97 -1.73 9.04
CA ASN A 106 -15.70 -2.10 10.24
C ASN A 106 -16.90 -1.19 10.49
N LYS A 107 -16.70 0.13 10.48
CA LYS A 107 -17.76 1.10 10.78
C LYS A 107 -18.89 1.06 9.77
N PHE A 108 -18.59 1.06 8.47
CA PHE A 108 -19.61 1.25 7.44
C PHE A 108 -20.20 -0.07 6.90
N PHE A 109 -19.42 -1.16 6.92
CA PHE A 109 -19.81 -2.39 6.24
C PHE A 109 -19.97 -3.59 7.16
N TRP A 110 -18.96 -3.89 8.00
CA TRP A 110 -18.99 -5.07 8.87
C TRP A 110 -19.82 -4.88 10.12
N LYS A 111 -19.86 -3.64 10.64
CA LYS A 111 -20.65 -3.23 11.82
C LYS A 111 -20.38 -4.10 13.07
N ASN A 112 -19.12 -4.49 13.25
CA ASN A 112 -18.68 -5.20 14.45
C ASN A 112 -18.29 -4.18 15.54
N GLU A 113 -19.23 -3.80 16.39
CA GLU A 113 -19.04 -2.78 17.44
C GLU A 113 -17.96 -3.15 18.47
N GLY A 114 -17.65 -4.44 18.59
CA GLY A 114 -16.63 -4.92 19.54
C GLY A 114 -15.21 -4.94 18.99
N LEU A 115 -14.99 -4.61 17.71
CA LEU A 115 -13.67 -4.67 17.09
C LEU A 115 -12.82 -3.45 17.47
N CYS A 116 -11.69 -3.68 18.13
CA CYS A 116 -10.69 -2.68 18.49
C CYS A 116 -9.34 -2.98 17.84
N CYS A 117 -8.67 -1.95 17.35
CA CYS A 117 -7.28 -2.04 16.88
C CYS A 117 -6.32 -1.70 18.01
N LYS A 118 -5.33 -2.56 18.27
CA LYS A 118 -4.32 -2.35 19.31
C LYS A 118 -2.92 -2.54 18.76
N VAL A 119 -1.98 -1.75 19.25
CA VAL A 119 -0.55 -1.97 19.01
C VAL A 119 -0.02 -2.74 20.22
N GLU A 120 -0.11 -4.05 20.19
CA GLU A 120 0.39 -4.91 21.25
C GLU A 120 1.24 -6.06 20.67
N ASN A 121 2.34 -6.38 21.39
CA ASN A 121 3.25 -7.47 21.05
C ASN A 121 2.78 -8.85 21.55
N LYS A 122 1.49 -9.02 21.84
CA LYS A 122 0.96 -10.32 22.28
C LYS A 122 0.38 -11.06 21.08
N GLU A 123 0.44 -12.36 21.11
CA GLU A 123 -0.20 -13.29 20.17
C GLU A 123 -1.73 -13.13 20.25
N ASP A 124 -2.23 -12.02 19.76
CA ASP A 124 -3.67 -11.85 19.56
C ASP A 124 -4.13 -12.80 18.45
N GLU A 125 -5.34 -13.32 18.60
CA GLU A 125 -5.94 -14.26 17.65
C GLU A 125 -6.21 -13.64 16.27
N SER A 126 -6.07 -12.32 16.14
CA SER A 126 -6.28 -11.57 14.90
C SER A 126 -5.21 -10.53 14.68
N ASN A 127 -4.65 -10.51 13.46
CA ASN A 127 -3.52 -9.67 13.10
C ASN A 127 -3.74 -8.99 11.75
N LEU A 128 -3.60 -7.68 11.68
CA LEU A 128 -3.51 -6.94 10.42
C LEU A 128 -2.05 -6.93 9.96
N ILE A 129 -1.77 -7.63 8.87
CA ILE A 129 -0.42 -7.78 8.33
C ILE A 129 -0.41 -7.30 6.88
N ILE A 130 0.67 -6.61 6.48
CA ILE A 130 0.80 -6.00 5.16
C ILE A 130 2.09 -6.40 4.44
N GLY A 131 2.13 -6.09 3.15
CA GLY A 131 3.31 -6.17 2.30
C GLY A 131 3.86 -7.59 2.17
N ASP A 132 5.17 -7.69 2.08
CA ASP A 132 5.87 -8.96 1.85
C ASP A 132 5.70 -9.96 3.01
N ASN A 133 5.51 -9.47 4.24
CA ASN A 133 5.19 -10.32 5.39
C ASN A 133 3.82 -10.99 5.22
N ALA A 134 2.82 -10.24 4.77
CA ALA A 134 1.49 -10.77 4.49
C ALA A 134 1.51 -11.79 3.34
N LEU A 135 2.23 -11.49 2.25
CA LEU A 135 2.47 -12.42 1.15
C LEU A 135 3.12 -13.72 1.61
N LYS A 136 4.14 -13.62 2.47
CA LYS A 136 4.85 -14.78 3.01
C LYS A 136 3.91 -15.66 3.83
N ILE A 137 3.17 -15.08 4.77
CA ILE A 137 2.24 -15.83 5.64
C ILE A 137 1.14 -16.48 4.80
N PHE A 138 0.54 -15.73 3.87
CA PHE A 138 -0.54 -16.23 3.03
C PHE A 138 -0.11 -17.38 2.10
N ASN A 139 1.14 -17.36 1.60
CA ASN A 139 1.66 -18.38 0.70
C ASN A 139 2.40 -19.53 1.40
N SER A 140 2.55 -19.47 2.72
CA SER A 140 3.08 -20.55 3.55
C SER A 140 1.93 -21.30 4.21
N ASN A 141 2.22 -22.43 4.85
CA ASN A 141 1.24 -23.09 5.74
C ASN A 141 0.98 -22.17 6.94
N ASN A 142 -0.03 -21.32 6.83
CA ASN A 142 -0.48 -20.50 7.94
C ASN A 142 -1.53 -21.25 8.76
N ASN A 143 -1.58 -20.95 10.04
CA ASN A 143 -2.50 -21.60 11.00
C ASN A 143 -3.76 -20.77 11.25
N TYR A 144 -4.08 -19.76 10.43
CA TYR A 144 -5.26 -18.94 10.59
C TYR A 144 -6.48 -19.59 9.92
N ASN A 145 -7.60 -19.63 10.65
CA ASN A 145 -8.84 -20.19 10.15
C ASN A 145 -9.57 -19.27 9.17
N TYR A 146 -9.35 -17.95 9.31
CA TYR A 146 -10.01 -16.92 8.50
C TYR A 146 -9.00 -15.90 8.02
N VAL A 147 -9.13 -15.52 6.76
CA VAL A 147 -8.25 -14.53 6.10
C VAL A 147 -9.15 -13.56 5.32
N TYR A 148 -9.10 -12.29 5.67
CA TYR A 148 -9.87 -11.24 5.01
C TYR A 148 -8.90 -10.31 4.28
N ASP A 149 -8.98 -10.25 2.95
CA ASP A 149 -8.24 -9.29 2.13
C ASP A 149 -8.95 -7.94 2.16
N LEU A 150 -8.32 -6.92 2.73
CA LEU A 150 -8.98 -5.62 2.92
C LEU A 150 -9.26 -4.90 1.59
N GLY A 151 -8.43 -5.11 0.56
CA GLY A 151 -8.71 -4.59 -0.79
C GLY A 151 -9.93 -5.26 -1.40
N TYR A 152 -10.06 -6.58 -1.26
CA TYR A 152 -11.23 -7.31 -1.73
C TYR A 152 -12.50 -6.93 -0.95
N GLU A 153 -12.44 -6.80 0.36
CA GLU A 153 -13.57 -6.37 1.17
C GLU A 153 -14.04 -4.96 0.77
N TRP A 154 -13.11 -4.02 0.54
CA TRP A 154 -13.44 -2.71 -0.01
C TRP A 154 -14.14 -2.82 -1.38
N HIS A 155 -13.56 -3.59 -2.30
CA HIS A 155 -14.13 -3.78 -3.64
C HIS A 155 -15.53 -4.43 -3.59
N LYS A 156 -15.73 -5.41 -2.73
CA LYS A 156 -17.01 -6.09 -2.53
C LYS A 156 -18.14 -5.13 -2.16
N PHE A 157 -17.87 -4.13 -1.34
CA PHE A 157 -18.88 -3.18 -0.86
C PHE A 157 -19.04 -1.95 -1.77
N THR A 158 -17.96 -1.52 -2.43
CA THR A 158 -17.96 -0.26 -3.21
C THR A 158 -17.97 -0.49 -4.72
N GLY A 159 -17.55 -1.66 -5.19
CA GLY A 159 -17.27 -1.94 -6.61
C GLY A 159 -16.03 -1.23 -7.14
N LEU A 160 -15.28 -0.51 -6.30
CA LEU A 160 -14.15 0.34 -6.70
C LEU A 160 -12.81 -0.31 -6.33
N PRO A 161 -11.71 0.09 -7.02
CA PRO A 161 -10.36 -0.21 -6.58
C PRO A 161 -10.05 0.43 -5.23
N PHE A 162 -8.99 -0.03 -4.54
CA PHE A 162 -8.50 0.67 -3.35
C PHE A 162 -7.11 1.25 -3.59
N VAL A 163 -6.93 2.54 -3.34
CA VAL A 163 -5.67 3.25 -3.49
C VAL A 163 -4.92 3.25 -2.16
N PHE A 164 -3.79 2.53 -2.09
CA PHE A 164 -2.99 2.45 -0.88
C PHE A 164 -1.98 3.58 -0.73
N ALA A 165 -1.42 4.05 -1.85
CA ALA A 165 -0.42 5.11 -1.87
C ALA A 165 -0.52 5.96 -3.14
N LEU A 166 -0.17 7.23 -3.00
CA LEU A 166 0.03 8.17 -4.11
C LEU A 166 1.50 8.61 -4.13
N TRP A 167 2.09 8.68 -5.32
CA TRP A 167 3.36 9.36 -5.45
C TRP A 167 3.18 10.85 -5.23
N ALA A 168 3.96 11.40 -4.32
CA ALA A 168 3.94 12.82 -3.99
C ALA A 168 5.35 13.34 -3.75
N PHE A 169 5.50 14.64 -3.89
CA PHE A 169 6.75 15.34 -3.64
C PHE A 169 6.50 16.66 -2.91
N ARG A 170 7.56 17.28 -2.42
CA ARG A 170 7.52 18.58 -1.74
C ARG A 170 8.39 19.60 -2.47
N ASP A 171 9.68 19.50 -2.35
CA ASP A 171 10.64 20.51 -2.78
C ASP A 171 11.53 19.99 -3.94
N LEU A 172 10.95 19.67 -5.11
CA LEU A 172 11.69 19.30 -6.32
C LEU A 172 11.70 20.44 -7.34
N ASN A 173 12.86 20.73 -7.94
CA ASN A 173 12.93 21.59 -9.10
C ASN A 173 12.48 20.87 -10.39
N ASN A 174 12.28 21.63 -11.47
CA ASN A 174 11.75 21.08 -12.72
C ASN A 174 12.63 19.98 -13.35
N ASN A 175 13.95 20.05 -13.22
CA ASN A 175 14.84 19.03 -13.75
C ASN A 175 14.74 17.72 -12.94
N GLU A 176 14.81 17.82 -11.62
CA GLU A 176 14.64 16.68 -10.71
C GLU A 176 13.28 16.00 -10.90
N LEU A 177 12.23 16.82 -11.05
CA LEU A 177 10.88 16.33 -11.30
C LEU A 177 10.78 15.56 -12.63
N ASN A 178 11.36 16.10 -13.70
CA ASN A 178 11.36 15.46 -15.01
C ASN A 178 12.19 14.16 -15.00
N ASP A 179 13.34 14.15 -14.34
CA ASP A 179 14.18 12.97 -14.22
C ASP A 179 13.53 11.87 -13.42
N LEU A 180 12.84 12.21 -12.31
CA LEU A 180 12.07 11.24 -11.53
C LEU A 180 10.91 10.65 -12.34
N LYS A 181 10.14 11.48 -13.03
CA LYS A 181 9.07 11.04 -13.93
C LYS A 181 9.59 10.13 -15.03
N LYS A 182 10.73 10.47 -15.66
CA LYS A 182 11.36 9.64 -16.67
C LYS A 182 11.74 8.26 -16.13
N SER A 183 12.35 8.20 -14.94
CA SER A 183 12.71 6.94 -14.27
C SER A 183 11.49 6.05 -14.03
N ILE A 184 10.42 6.62 -13.48
CA ILE A 184 9.16 5.90 -13.20
C ILE A 184 8.51 5.43 -14.50
N ASN A 185 8.41 6.31 -15.50
CA ASN A 185 7.77 6.01 -16.78
C ASN A 185 8.52 4.92 -17.57
N LEU A 186 9.83 4.83 -17.48
CA LEU A 186 10.59 3.73 -18.10
C LEU A 186 10.15 2.36 -17.57
N GLY A 187 9.86 2.25 -16.27
CA GLY A 187 9.32 1.03 -15.68
C GLY A 187 7.88 0.74 -16.10
N LEU A 188 7.02 1.74 -16.04
CA LEU A 188 5.58 1.57 -16.30
C LEU A 188 5.25 1.38 -17.78
N ASN A 189 5.88 2.14 -18.69
CA ASN A 189 5.61 2.06 -20.12
C ASN A 189 6.15 0.77 -20.75
N ASN A 190 7.20 0.18 -20.16
CA ASN A 190 7.75 -1.11 -20.56
C ASN A 190 7.25 -2.25 -19.67
N TYR A 191 5.99 -2.24 -19.28
CA TYR A 191 5.40 -3.08 -18.22
C TYR A 191 5.78 -4.56 -18.33
N GLN A 192 5.64 -5.18 -19.53
CA GLN A 192 5.96 -6.60 -19.75
C GLN A 192 7.44 -6.91 -19.52
N PHE A 193 8.33 -6.03 -19.93
CA PHE A 193 9.76 -6.18 -19.68
C PHE A 193 10.07 -6.00 -18.20
N SER A 194 9.46 -5.01 -17.57
CA SER A 194 9.59 -4.73 -16.13
C SER A 194 9.14 -5.92 -15.30
N LEU A 195 8.00 -6.52 -15.62
CA LEU A 195 7.47 -7.69 -14.93
C LEU A 195 8.42 -8.90 -15.06
N LYS A 196 8.94 -9.17 -16.26
CA LYS A 196 9.95 -10.22 -16.46
C LYS A 196 11.21 -9.97 -15.64
N THR A 197 11.64 -8.72 -15.55
CA THR A 197 12.82 -8.33 -14.76
C THR A 197 12.58 -8.54 -13.27
N ILE A 198 11.42 -8.16 -12.75
CA ILE A 198 11.04 -8.38 -11.34
C ILE A 198 11.01 -9.88 -11.03
N ILE A 199 10.38 -10.69 -11.89
CA ILE A 199 10.32 -12.14 -11.73
C ILE A 199 11.74 -12.75 -11.72
N LYS A 200 12.60 -12.34 -12.66
CA LYS A 200 13.98 -12.84 -12.75
C LYS A 200 14.82 -12.50 -11.51
N ASN A 201 14.63 -11.31 -10.96
CA ASN A 201 15.39 -10.81 -9.82
C ASN A 201 14.77 -11.17 -8.46
N ASN A 202 13.64 -11.90 -8.46
CA ASN A 202 12.94 -12.24 -7.24
C ASN A 202 13.77 -13.18 -6.35
N ASN A 203 13.88 -12.81 -5.08
CA ASN A 203 14.54 -13.61 -4.04
C ASN A 203 13.55 -14.17 -2.99
N ARG A 204 12.24 -14.04 -3.23
CA ARG A 204 11.17 -14.52 -2.33
C ARG A 204 10.88 -15.99 -2.62
N SER A 205 11.56 -16.89 -1.92
CA SER A 205 11.44 -18.36 -2.12
C SER A 205 10.02 -18.91 -1.90
N TYR A 206 9.15 -18.16 -1.20
CA TYR A 206 7.75 -18.53 -0.94
C TYR A 206 6.79 -18.15 -2.09
N LEU A 207 7.28 -17.49 -3.15
CA LEU A 207 6.49 -17.12 -4.33
C LEU A 207 7.03 -17.80 -5.59
N SER A 208 6.16 -18.51 -6.32
CA SER A 208 6.47 -18.93 -7.68
C SER A 208 6.41 -17.75 -8.66
N ASN A 209 7.05 -17.91 -9.82
CA ASN A 209 6.99 -16.90 -10.88
C ASN A 209 5.56 -16.57 -11.32
N LEU A 210 4.67 -17.56 -11.36
CA LEU A 210 3.26 -17.37 -11.69
C LEU A 210 2.57 -16.52 -10.63
N LYS A 211 2.78 -16.80 -9.34
CA LYS A 211 2.21 -16.01 -8.24
C LYS A 211 2.69 -14.56 -8.25
N ILE A 212 3.96 -14.30 -8.58
CA ILE A 212 4.49 -12.94 -8.73
C ILE A 212 3.80 -12.23 -9.89
N ASN A 213 3.67 -12.90 -11.02
CA ASN A 213 2.98 -12.36 -12.18
C ASN A 213 1.54 -11.96 -11.85
N ASP A 214 0.78 -12.86 -11.24
CA ASP A 214 -0.62 -12.62 -10.89
C ASP A 214 -0.75 -11.52 -9.86
N TYR A 215 0.13 -11.48 -8.86
CA TYR A 215 0.16 -10.46 -7.84
C TYR A 215 0.38 -9.07 -8.42
N ILE A 216 1.43 -8.87 -9.22
CA ILE A 216 1.75 -7.56 -9.82
C ILE A 216 0.65 -7.13 -10.80
N ASN A 217 0.10 -8.04 -11.59
CA ASN A 217 -1.03 -7.77 -12.50
C ASN A 217 -2.34 -7.41 -11.74
N GLY A 218 -2.43 -7.67 -10.46
CA GLY A 218 -3.53 -7.26 -9.59
C GLY A 218 -3.54 -5.78 -9.24
N PHE A 219 -2.49 -5.03 -9.60
CA PHE A 219 -2.37 -3.60 -9.29
C PHE A 219 -2.53 -2.70 -10.50
N ASN A 220 -3.00 -1.48 -10.24
CA ASN A 220 -2.90 -0.32 -11.11
C ASN A 220 -1.85 0.64 -10.54
N TYR A 221 -1.11 1.28 -11.45
CA TYR A 221 -0.03 2.19 -11.08
C TYR A 221 -0.31 3.63 -11.50
N ARG A 222 -1.54 3.88 -11.97
CA ARG A 222 -2.02 5.22 -12.33
C ARG A 222 -3.41 5.45 -11.74
N VAL A 223 -3.62 6.68 -11.30
CA VAL A 223 -4.94 7.16 -10.89
C VAL A 223 -5.75 7.43 -12.15
N GLU A 224 -6.86 6.74 -12.28
CA GLU A 224 -7.86 6.91 -13.33
C GLU A 224 -9.22 7.22 -12.67
N ASN A 225 -10.28 7.35 -13.45
CA ASN A 225 -11.61 7.74 -12.97
C ASN A 225 -12.12 6.91 -11.78
N ASN A 226 -11.82 5.61 -11.71
CA ASN A 226 -12.27 4.74 -10.63
C ASN A 226 -11.43 4.94 -9.37
N GLU A 227 -10.12 5.16 -9.50
CA GLU A 227 -9.22 5.48 -8.40
C GLU A 227 -9.60 6.85 -7.79
N GLU A 228 -9.91 7.86 -8.62
CA GLU A 228 -10.37 9.18 -8.14
C GLU A 228 -11.65 9.06 -7.32
N LYS A 229 -12.64 8.30 -7.82
CA LYS A 229 -13.89 8.03 -7.08
C LYS A 229 -13.61 7.30 -5.77
N ALA A 230 -12.71 6.31 -5.79
CA ALA A 230 -12.34 5.54 -4.61
C ALA A 230 -11.67 6.42 -3.54
N ILE A 231 -10.73 7.28 -3.95
CA ILE A 231 -10.06 8.24 -3.07
C ILE A 231 -11.09 9.18 -2.41
N LYS A 232 -12.02 9.72 -3.22
CA LYS A 232 -13.06 10.63 -2.72
C LYS A 232 -13.94 9.95 -1.67
N ILE A 233 -14.51 8.78 -1.99
CA ILE A 233 -15.36 8.03 -1.08
C ILE A 233 -14.60 7.64 0.20
N PHE A 234 -13.38 7.16 0.05
CA PHE A 234 -12.57 6.80 1.22
C PHE A 234 -12.28 7.99 2.12
N LYS A 235 -11.99 9.16 1.55
CA LYS A 235 -11.78 10.41 2.29
C LYS A 235 -13.04 10.86 3.03
N GLU A 236 -14.22 10.76 2.39
CA GLU A 236 -15.52 11.06 3.03
C GLU A 236 -15.73 10.14 4.23
N MET A 237 -15.59 8.82 4.06
CA MET A 237 -15.72 7.84 5.16
C MET A 237 -14.66 8.03 6.25
N TYR A 238 -13.42 8.40 5.88
CA TYR A 238 -12.37 8.71 6.84
C TYR A 238 -12.72 9.90 7.72
N ASN A 239 -13.25 10.97 7.14
CA ASN A 239 -13.68 12.16 7.88
C ASN A 239 -14.84 11.86 8.85
N GLU A 240 -15.64 10.85 8.56
CA GLU A 240 -16.72 10.40 9.44
C GLU A 240 -16.24 9.43 10.54
N LEU A 241 -15.02 8.88 10.46
CA LEU A 241 -14.43 8.20 11.60
C LEU A 241 -14.15 9.26 12.67
N GLU A 242 -14.84 9.21 13.79
CA GLU A 242 -14.49 10.00 14.97
C GLU A 242 -13.11 9.55 15.46
N LEU A 243 -12.09 10.26 15.01
CA LEU A 243 -10.68 10.00 15.35
C LEU A 243 -10.25 10.88 16.51
#